data_b30fc0c7b6184d13a07baa387406fdce
#
_entry.id   b30fc0c7b6184d13a07baa387406fdce
#
_cell.length_a   1.000
_cell.length_b   1.000
_cell.length_c   1.000
_cell.angle_alpha   90.00
_cell.angle_beta   90.00
_cell.angle_gamma   90.00
#
_symmetry.space_group_name_H-M   'P 1'
#
loop_
_entity.id
_entity.type
_entity.pdbx_description
1 polymer ?
#
loop_
_entity_poly.entity_id
_entity_poly.type
_entity_poly.pdbx_seq_one_letter_code
_entity_poly.pdbx_strand_id
1 'polypeptide(L)'
;MRAVLSGLLSGLLIAAAGCGRPGTIVRNESQPPQSSTPPRSRGCEDVPDAAALKPLLQNAPSQNGDAGGLNHGKAMWAAVTNRNGELCALAVSTEDAAATWPGSRGIAIAKASTANGFSIDTAPMSTARLYTLSQPGHSLWGAANGNPLNPLCAGSAVDLTTGLGKVCGGTITFGGGLALYKGQTRVGGLGVSGDTSCTDHEIAKRMREAAGLAPAGMPSDDIVYAAVDGPSPFAHAMCQNTYRDGKKLGDETPADKD
;
A
#
# COMPACT_ATOMS: atom_id res chain seq x y z
N MET A 1 -69.33 9.52 8.01
CA MET A 1 -70.06 10.49 8.86
C MET A 1 -69.05 11.52 9.36
N ARG A 2 -69.37 12.77 8.99
CA ARG A 2 -69.08 14.05 9.67
C ARG A 2 -67.68 14.29 10.22
N ALA A 3 -66.92 15.19 9.66
CA ALA A 3 -67.06 16.65 9.47
C ALA A 3 -66.48 17.47 10.62
N VAL A 4 -65.52 18.35 10.23
CA VAL A 4 -65.47 19.82 10.45
C VAL A 4 -64.83 20.25 11.76
N LEU A 5 -63.96 21.27 11.92
CA LEU A 5 -63.75 22.62 11.34
C LEU A 5 -62.40 23.18 11.87
N SER A 6 -61.65 23.83 11.09
CA SER A 6 -61.35 25.28 10.98
C SER A 6 -60.89 26.05 12.23
N GLY A 7 -59.85 26.79 12.09
CA GLY A 7 -59.40 27.88 12.96
C GLY A 7 -58.23 28.65 12.41
N LEU A 8 -58.41 29.66 11.59
CA LEU A 8 -57.51 30.71 11.18
C LEU A 8 -57.29 31.72 12.34
N LEU A 9 -56.09 32.18 12.54
CA LEU A 9 -55.86 33.55 13.04
C LEU A 9 -54.54 34.10 12.50
N SER A 10 -54.70 35.20 11.79
CA SER A 10 -53.67 36.07 11.24
C SER A 10 -52.98 36.91 12.34
N GLY A 11 -51.70 37.09 12.25
CA GLY A 11 -50.96 38.07 13.04
C GLY A 11 -50.04 38.90 12.16
N LEU A 12 -50.25 40.16 12.10
CA LEU A 12 -49.71 41.20 11.24
C LEU A 12 -48.30 41.60 11.66
N LEU A 13 -47.38 41.68 10.69
CA LEU A 13 -46.01 42.22 10.85
C LEU A 13 -45.98 43.73 10.88
N ILE A 14 -45.10 44.27 11.70
CA ILE A 14 -44.63 45.65 11.62
C ILE A 14 -43.17 45.63 11.22
N ALA A 15 -42.86 46.20 10.06
CA ALA A 15 -41.51 46.43 9.58
C ALA A 15 -40.94 47.72 10.14
N ALA A 16 -39.75 47.65 10.74
CA ALA A 16 -38.95 48.79 11.08
C ALA A 16 -37.74 48.88 10.14
N ALA A 17 -37.72 49.89 9.30
CA ALA A 17 -36.58 50.24 8.45
C ALA A 17 -35.48 50.93 9.29
N GLY A 18 -34.34 50.28 9.41
CA GLY A 18 -33.14 50.86 9.99
C GLY A 18 -32.12 51.18 8.87
N CYS A 19 -31.88 52.47 8.63
CA CYS A 19 -30.78 52.95 7.79
C CYS A 19 -29.42 52.65 8.48
N GLY A 20 -28.68 51.66 7.99
CA GLY A 20 -27.32 51.40 8.39
C GLY A 20 -26.31 52.10 7.46
N ARG A 21 -25.34 52.81 8.02
CA ARG A 21 -24.19 53.48 7.36
C ARG A 21 -23.37 52.50 6.52
N PRO A 22 -22.73 52.93 5.42
CA PRO A 22 -21.84 52.12 4.66
C PRO A 22 -20.58 51.79 5.46
N GLY A 23 -20.44 50.54 5.89
CA GLY A 23 -19.24 50.03 6.54
C GLY A 23 -18.10 49.90 5.53
N THR A 24 -16.96 50.48 5.88
CA THR A 24 -15.69 50.37 5.15
C THR A 24 -15.33 48.86 5.01
N ILE A 25 -15.25 48.37 3.80
CA ILE A 25 -14.75 47.01 3.50
C ILE A 25 -13.23 47.03 3.78
N VAL A 26 -12.83 46.52 4.93
CA VAL A 26 -11.42 46.20 5.20
C VAL A 26 -11.09 45.01 4.30
N ARG A 27 -10.29 45.23 3.27
CA ARG A 27 -9.70 44.13 2.48
C ARG A 27 -8.78 43.39 3.42
N ASN A 28 -9.17 42.17 3.76
CA ASN A 28 -8.30 41.24 4.45
C ASN A 28 -7.14 40.92 3.49
N GLU A 29 -5.92 41.27 3.88
CA GLU A 29 -4.71 40.93 3.14
C GLU A 29 -4.68 39.40 2.93
N SER A 30 -4.50 39.01 1.68
CA SER A 30 -4.40 37.65 1.23
C SER A 30 -3.32 36.90 2.02
N GLN A 31 -3.71 36.02 2.92
CA GLN A 31 -2.82 34.99 3.43
C GLN A 31 -2.27 34.20 2.23
N PRO A 32 -0.96 33.96 2.20
CA PRO A 32 -0.39 33.10 1.17
C PRO A 32 -1.09 31.74 1.22
N PRO A 33 -1.27 31.07 0.06
CA PRO A 33 -1.95 29.77 0.01
C PRO A 33 -1.21 28.81 0.95
N GLN A 34 -1.87 28.42 2.03
CA GLN A 34 -1.38 27.35 2.90
C GLN A 34 -1.36 26.07 2.08
N SER A 35 -0.18 25.47 1.97
CA SER A 35 0.00 24.14 1.40
C SER A 35 -1.01 23.19 2.03
N SER A 36 -1.97 22.71 1.23
CA SER A 36 -3.08 21.87 1.68
C SER A 36 -2.70 20.40 1.82
N THR A 37 -1.43 20.09 2.06
CA THR A 37 -1.03 18.72 2.39
C THR A 37 -1.50 18.43 3.82
N PRO A 38 -2.40 17.47 4.03
CA PRO A 38 -2.82 17.11 5.37
C PRO A 38 -1.60 16.66 6.20
N PRO A 39 -1.57 16.97 7.51
CA PRO A 39 -0.48 16.53 8.36
C PRO A 39 -0.34 15.02 8.29
N ARG A 40 0.89 14.53 8.11
CA ARG A 40 1.19 13.09 8.07
C ARG A 40 0.82 12.46 9.41
N SER A 41 0.24 11.25 9.37
CA SER A 41 -0.01 10.46 10.59
C SER A 41 1.29 10.23 11.35
N ARG A 42 1.21 10.25 12.68
CA ARG A 42 2.37 10.01 13.57
C ARG A 42 2.99 8.64 13.24
N GLY A 43 4.32 8.61 13.07
CA GLY A 43 5.07 7.40 12.65
C GLY A 43 5.21 7.26 11.13
N CYS A 44 4.58 8.10 10.32
CA CYS A 44 4.83 8.15 8.88
C CYS A 44 6.12 8.90 8.52
N GLU A 45 6.71 9.63 9.45
CA GLU A 45 8.01 10.29 9.31
C GLU A 45 9.18 9.30 9.17
N ASP A 46 8.99 8.07 9.65
CA ASP A 46 10.00 7.01 9.60
C ASP A 46 10.04 6.21 8.30
N VAL A 47 9.08 6.45 7.41
CA VAL A 47 8.93 5.72 6.14
C VAL A 47 8.83 6.69 4.96
N PRO A 48 9.13 6.26 3.71
CA PRO A 48 9.04 7.12 2.54
C PRO A 48 7.64 7.74 2.38
N ASP A 49 7.59 9.04 2.08
CA ASP A 49 6.38 9.70 1.61
C ASP A 49 6.16 9.48 0.10
N ALA A 50 5.08 10.01 -0.45
CA ALA A 50 4.76 9.81 -1.86
C ALA A 50 5.83 10.40 -2.80
N ALA A 51 6.47 11.51 -2.40
CA ALA A 51 7.52 12.16 -3.19
C ALA A 51 8.81 11.33 -3.23
N ALA A 52 9.16 10.65 -2.13
CA ALA A 52 10.29 9.72 -2.05
C ALA A 52 9.95 8.35 -2.65
N LEU A 53 8.70 7.87 -2.46
CA LEU A 53 8.29 6.54 -2.90
C LEU A 53 8.23 6.41 -4.43
N LYS A 54 7.74 7.44 -5.15
CA LYS A 54 7.60 7.40 -6.60
C LYS A 54 8.94 7.17 -7.31
N PRO A 55 10.02 7.94 -7.07
CA PRO A 55 11.32 7.68 -7.71
C PRO A 55 11.94 6.34 -7.29
N LEU A 56 11.75 5.87 -6.06
CA LEU A 56 12.20 4.52 -5.67
C LEU A 56 11.54 3.46 -6.56
N LEU A 57 10.22 3.56 -6.78
CA LEU A 57 9.46 2.64 -7.61
C LEU A 57 9.86 2.73 -9.09
N GLN A 58 10.06 3.92 -9.62
CA GLN A 58 10.43 4.14 -11.03
C GLN A 58 11.84 3.67 -11.37
N ASN A 59 12.78 3.76 -10.42
CA ASN A 59 14.16 3.39 -10.63
C ASN A 59 14.44 1.89 -10.37
N ALA A 60 13.63 1.23 -9.55
CA ALA A 60 13.85 -0.17 -9.16
C ALA A 60 13.98 -1.15 -10.34
N PRO A 61 13.21 -1.05 -11.45
CA PRO A 61 13.33 -1.97 -12.58
C PRO A 61 14.69 -1.98 -13.24
N SER A 62 15.43 -0.87 -13.20
CA SER A 62 16.76 -0.74 -13.82
C SER A 62 17.94 -1.03 -12.87
N GLN A 63 17.66 -1.29 -11.59
CA GLN A 63 18.70 -1.64 -10.62
C GLN A 63 19.04 -3.13 -10.72
N ASN A 64 20.36 -3.45 -10.68
CA ASN A 64 20.86 -4.82 -10.64
C ASN A 64 20.36 -5.73 -11.79
N GLY A 65 20.12 -5.20 -12.99
CA GLY A 65 19.67 -5.97 -14.14
C GLY A 65 18.15 -6.17 -14.23
N ASP A 66 17.72 -7.10 -15.07
CA ASP A 66 16.29 -7.35 -15.32
C ASP A 66 15.57 -7.84 -14.05
N ALA A 67 14.34 -7.41 -13.87
CA ALA A 67 13.48 -7.86 -12.78
C ALA A 67 12.59 -9.06 -13.16
N GLY A 68 12.55 -9.42 -14.44
CA GLY A 68 11.70 -10.49 -14.96
C GLY A 68 10.22 -10.13 -15.04
N GLY A 69 9.37 -11.15 -15.04
CA GLY A 69 7.91 -11.01 -15.12
C GLY A 69 7.39 -10.67 -16.50
N LEU A 70 6.19 -10.10 -16.54
CA LEU A 70 5.46 -9.79 -17.78
C LEU A 70 5.78 -8.39 -18.31
N ASN A 71 6.03 -7.43 -17.42
CA ASN A 71 6.29 -6.03 -17.72
C ASN A 71 7.65 -5.56 -17.19
N HIS A 72 8.52 -6.48 -16.78
CA HIS A 72 9.85 -6.19 -16.22
C HIS A 72 9.80 -5.19 -15.05
N GLY A 73 8.73 -5.22 -14.25
CA GLY A 73 8.52 -4.33 -13.13
C GLY A 73 8.21 -2.87 -13.47
N LYS A 74 7.80 -2.55 -14.69
CA LYS A 74 7.67 -1.15 -15.16
C LYS A 74 6.31 -0.50 -14.90
N ALA A 75 5.24 -1.28 -14.71
CA ALA A 75 3.87 -0.79 -14.54
C ALA A 75 3.32 -1.18 -13.15
N MET A 76 3.80 -0.50 -12.10
CA MET A 76 3.67 -0.93 -10.71
C MET A 76 2.97 0.10 -9.83
N TRP A 77 2.30 -0.40 -8.79
CA TRP A 77 1.88 0.36 -7.61
C TRP A 77 2.78 0.03 -6.43
N ALA A 78 3.05 1.04 -5.60
CA ALA A 78 3.67 0.88 -4.29
C ALA A 78 2.81 1.53 -3.21
N ALA A 79 2.77 0.89 -2.04
CA ALA A 79 2.11 1.37 -0.84
C ALA A 79 3.06 1.23 0.36
N VAL A 80 3.00 2.19 1.28
CA VAL A 80 3.79 2.17 2.51
C VAL A 80 2.89 2.40 3.71
N THR A 81 3.01 1.52 4.71
CA THR A 81 2.37 1.71 6.02
C THR A 81 3.41 2.06 7.08
N ASN A 82 3.00 2.78 8.14
CA ASN A 82 3.81 2.93 9.34
C ASN A 82 3.76 1.65 10.21
N ARG A 83 4.50 1.65 11.32
CA ARG A 83 4.52 0.55 12.28
C ARG A 83 3.14 0.16 12.81
N ASN A 84 2.22 1.10 12.95
CA ASN A 84 0.86 0.88 13.45
C ASN A 84 -0.10 0.37 12.37
N GLY A 85 0.34 0.27 11.11
CA GLY A 85 -0.47 -0.20 9.98
C GLY A 85 -1.26 0.90 9.26
N GLU A 86 -1.06 2.18 9.62
CA GLU A 86 -1.69 3.29 8.91
C GLU A 86 -1.01 3.50 7.56
N LEU A 87 -1.79 3.66 6.50
CA LEU A 87 -1.30 3.92 5.15
C LEU A 87 -0.69 5.34 5.07
N CYS A 88 0.62 5.42 4.82
CA CYS A 88 1.37 6.66 4.78
C CYS A 88 1.56 7.25 3.38
N ALA A 89 1.73 6.39 2.40
CA ALA A 89 1.98 6.80 1.03
C ALA A 89 1.50 5.77 0.01
N LEU A 90 1.13 6.28 -1.16
CA LEU A 90 0.86 5.53 -2.39
C LEU A 90 1.66 6.16 -3.53
N ALA A 91 2.16 5.33 -4.42
CA ALA A 91 2.81 5.77 -5.65
C ALA A 91 2.47 4.82 -6.81
N VAL A 92 2.49 5.34 -8.03
CA VAL A 92 2.41 4.59 -9.27
C VAL A 92 3.60 4.94 -10.13
N SER A 93 4.20 3.95 -10.80
CA SER A 93 5.42 4.14 -11.61
C SER A 93 5.16 4.82 -12.95
N THR A 94 3.95 4.62 -13.50
CA THR A 94 3.52 5.16 -14.79
C THR A 94 2.96 6.57 -14.66
N GLU A 95 3.00 7.37 -15.74
CA GLU A 95 2.35 8.68 -15.76
C GLU A 95 0.81 8.54 -15.78
N ASP A 96 0.30 7.54 -16.50
CA ASP A 96 -1.10 7.17 -16.45
C ASP A 96 -1.27 5.93 -15.52
N ALA A 97 -1.91 6.13 -14.38
CA ALA A 97 -2.16 5.05 -13.43
C ALA A 97 -3.07 3.95 -14.00
N ALA A 98 -3.89 4.25 -15.01
CA ALA A 98 -4.72 3.26 -15.69
C ALA A 98 -3.90 2.28 -16.55
N ALA A 99 -2.61 2.57 -16.83
CA ALA A 99 -1.70 1.66 -17.52
C ALA A 99 -1.23 0.49 -16.63
N THR A 100 -1.60 0.45 -15.36
CA THR A 100 -1.34 -0.67 -14.44
C THR A 100 -2.54 -1.62 -14.36
N TRP A 101 -2.33 -2.81 -13.82
CA TRP A 101 -3.46 -3.71 -13.55
C TRP A 101 -4.41 -3.09 -12.51
N PRO A 102 -5.73 -3.13 -12.73
CA PRO A 102 -6.70 -2.42 -11.88
C PRO A 102 -6.68 -2.83 -10.40
N GLY A 103 -6.35 -4.09 -10.10
CA GLY A 103 -6.24 -4.62 -8.74
C GLY A 103 -4.97 -4.22 -8.00
N SER A 104 -3.92 -3.76 -8.71
CA SER A 104 -2.57 -3.59 -8.15
C SER A 104 -2.51 -2.62 -6.98
N ARG A 105 -3.31 -1.53 -7.03
CA ARG A 105 -3.39 -0.56 -5.94
C ARG A 105 -3.81 -1.21 -4.61
N GLY A 106 -4.92 -1.93 -4.60
CA GLY A 106 -5.45 -2.60 -3.41
C GLY A 106 -4.52 -3.72 -2.93
N ILE A 107 -3.94 -4.47 -3.86
CA ILE A 107 -2.99 -5.55 -3.56
C ILE A 107 -1.70 -4.97 -2.94
N ALA A 108 -1.16 -3.86 -3.44
CA ALA A 108 0.01 -3.20 -2.86
C ALA A 108 -0.26 -2.76 -1.41
N ILE A 109 -1.43 -2.16 -1.13
CA ILE A 109 -1.83 -1.78 0.24
C ILE A 109 -1.89 -3.01 1.16
N ALA A 110 -2.55 -4.08 0.73
CA ALA A 110 -2.68 -5.30 1.51
C ALA A 110 -1.33 -6.00 1.73
N LYS A 111 -0.42 -6.01 0.74
CA LYS A 111 0.95 -6.52 0.89
C LYS A 111 1.74 -5.73 1.94
N ALA A 112 1.67 -4.38 1.93
CA ALA A 112 2.31 -3.53 2.93
C ALA A 112 1.79 -3.85 4.33
N SER A 113 0.47 -3.95 4.50
CA SER A 113 -0.18 -4.31 5.76
C SER A 113 0.24 -5.69 6.25
N THR A 114 0.27 -6.68 5.34
CA THR A 114 0.64 -8.06 5.67
C THR A 114 2.09 -8.16 6.14
N ALA A 115 3.03 -7.60 5.38
CA ALA A 115 4.44 -7.64 5.74
C ALA A 115 4.71 -6.92 7.07
N ASN A 116 4.06 -5.78 7.31
CA ASN A 116 4.12 -5.08 8.58
C ASN A 116 3.53 -5.93 9.73
N GLY A 117 2.39 -6.56 9.52
CA GLY A 117 1.66 -7.31 10.56
C GLY A 117 2.29 -8.64 10.95
N PHE A 118 2.97 -9.32 10.03
CA PHE A 118 3.64 -10.61 10.29
C PHE A 118 5.11 -10.46 10.70
N SER A 119 5.68 -9.27 10.65
CA SER A 119 7.07 -9.02 11.07
C SER A 119 7.15 -8.46 12.48
N ILE A 120 8.21 -8.82 13.19
CA ILE A 120 8.58 -8.24 14.50
C ILE A 120 10.00 -7.69 14.46
N ASP A 121 10.44 -6.99 15.49
CA ASP A 121 11.77 -6.34 15.51
C ASP A 121 12.94 -7.33 15.40
N THR A 122 12.73 -8.61 15.69
CA THR A 122 13.75 -9.66 15.65
C THR A 122 13.58 -10.66 14.49
N ALA A 123 12.46 -10.62 13.77
CA ALA A 123 12.14 -11.58 12.71
C ALA A 123 11.34 -10.90 11.59
N PRO A 124 12.03 -10.47 10.51
CA PRO A 124 11.36 -9.99 9.32
C PRO A 124 10.65 -11.14 8.59
N MET A 125 9.43 -10.86 8.10
CA MET A 125 8.62 -11.81 7.34
C MET A 125 8.06 -11.14 6.10
N SER A 126 8.49 -11.57 4.92
CA SER A 126 7.90 -11.12 3.68
C SER A 126 6.60 -11.85 3.37
N THR A 127 5.75 -11.24 2.55
CA THR A 127 4.53 -11.89 2.08
C THR A 127 4.82 -13.13 1.23
N ALA A 128 5.97 -13.18 0.56
CA ALA A 128 6.41 -14.36 -0.20
C ALA A 128 6.60 -15.59 0.69
N ARG A 129 7.13 -15.42 1.90
CA ARG A 129 7.35 -16.53 2.86
C ARG A 129 6.07 -17.06 3.50
N LEU A 130 4.95 -16.39 3.30
CA LEU A 130 3.63 -16.85 3.75
C LEU A 130 2.94 -17.75 2.72
N TYR A 131 3.50 -17.86 1.50
CA TYR A 131 2.82 -18.56 0.39
C TYR A 131 2.47 -20.01 0.76
N THR A 132 3.44 -20.87 1.00
CA THR A 132 3.21 -22.28 1.36
C THR A 132 2.38 -22.39 2.65
N LEU A 133 2.67 -21.57 3.66
CA LEU A 133 1.93 -21.59 4.94
C LEU A 133 0.44 -21.29 4.79
N SER A 134 0.01 -20.63 3.73
CA SER A 134 -1.39 -20.27 3.46
C SER A 134 -2.10 -21.23 2.50
N GLN A 135 -1.42 -22.26 2.01
CA GLN A 135 -2.03 -23.28 1.15
C GLN A 135 -2.92 -24.24 1.94
N PRO A 136 -3.84 -24.99 1.30
CA PRO A 136 -4.67 -26.01 1.96
C PRO A 136 -3.84 -26.98 2.79
N GLY A 137 -4.25 -27.23 4.04
CA GLY A 137 -3.56 -28.13 4.96
C GLY A 137 -2.44 -27.50 5.78
N HIS A 138 -2.06 -26.25 5.53
CA HIS A 138 -1.03 -25.53 6.29
C HIS A 138 -1.62 -24.59 7.37
N SER A 139 -0.75 -24.15 8.29
CA SER A 139 -1.14 -23.45 9.53
C SER A 139 -1.84 -22.10 9.35
N LEU A 140 -1.59 -21.41 8.22
CA LEU A 140 -2.21 -20.12 7.89
C LEU A 140 -3.28 -20.23 6.81
N TRP A 141 -3.78 -21.45 6.53
CA TRP A 141 -4.88 -21.66 5.60
C TRP A 141 -6.06 -20.75 5.92
N GLY A 142 -6.54 -20.02 4.90
CA GLY A 142 -7.67 -19.08 5.06
C GLY A 142 -7.32 -17.71 5.62
N ALA A 143 -6.06 -17.45 6.03
CA ALA A 143 -5.66 -16.15 6.58
C ALA A 143 -5.97 -14.97 5.64
N ALA A 144 -5.78 -15.15 4.34
CA ALA A 144 -6.09 -14.12 3.34
C ALA A 144 -7.60 -13.85 3.24
N ASN A 145 -8.44 -14.87 3.37
CA ASN A 145 -9.90 -14.74 3.29
C ASN A 145 -10.50 -14.12 4.56
N GLY A 146 -9.86 -14.34 5.72
CA GLY A 146 -10.31 -13.83 7.01
C GLY A 146 -9.98 -12.35 7.27
N ASN A 147 -9.13 -11.74 6.44
CA ASN A 147 -8.64 -10.38 6.64
C ASN A 147 -8.77 -9.56 5.35
N PRO A 148 -9.99 -9.16 4.95
CA PRO A 148 -10.18 -8.34 3.76
C PRO A 148 -9.62 -6.93 3.95
N LEU A 149 -9.36 -6.26 2.82
CA LEU A 149 -9.03 -4.83 2.82
C LEU A 149 -10.21 -4.02 3.38
N ASN A 150 -9.90 -3.05 4.24
CA ASN A 150 -10.91 -2.12 4.78
C ASN A 150 -11.60 -1.36 3.61
N PRO A 151 -12.94 -1.39 3.50
CA PRO A 151 -13.66 -0.68 2.45
C PRO A 151 -13.36 0.83 2.37
N LEU A 152 -13.00 1.45 3.49
CA LEU A 152 -12.58 2.87 3.53
C LEU A 152 -11.23 3.14 2.85
N CYS A 153 -10.51 2.09 2.47
CA CYS A 153 -9.25 2.17 1.71
C CYS A 153 -9.42 1.72 0.24
N ALA A 154 -10.61 1.24 -0.11
CA ALA A 154 -10.93 0.81 -1.46
C ALA A 154 -11.21 2.05 -2.34
N GLY A 155 -10.16 2.57 -2.95
CA GLY A 155 -10.23 3.61 -3.97
C GLY A 155 -10.29 3.02 -5.37
N SER A 156 -10.54 3.88 -6.37
CA SER A 156 -10.43 3.49 -7.77
C SER A 156 -8.98 3.09 -8.12
N ALA A 157 -8.82 2.40 -9.25
CA ALA A 157 -7.50 1.93 -9.71
C ALA A 157 -6.48 3.07 -9.97
N VAL A 158 -6.92 4.32 -10.00
CA VAL A 158 -6.09 5.51 -10.26
C VAL A 158 -6.01 6.48 -9.08
N ASP A 159 -6.61 6.12 -7.93
CA ASP A 159 -6.70 7.01 -6.78
C ASP A 159 -5.46 6.89 -5.87
N LEU A 160 -4.76 8.00 -5.70
CA LEU A 160 -3.55 8.11 -4.87
C LEU A 160 -3.82 8.58 -3.42
N THR A 161 -5.07 8.79 -3.04
CA THR A 161 -5.41 9.47 -1.77
C THR A 161 -6.28 8.66 -0.82
N THR A 162 -7.23 7.89 -1.34
CA THR A 162 -8.15 7.11 -0.49
C THR A 162 -7.38 6.10 0.37
N GLY A 163 -7.62 6.15 1.65
CA GLY A 163 -7.01 5.28 2.65
C GLY A 163 -5.81 5.92 3.38
N LEU A 164 -5.27 7.05 2.91
CA LEU A 164 -4.18 7.73 3.62
C LEU A 164 -4.58 8.07 5.05
N GLY A 165 -3.69 7.80 6.01
CA GLY A 165 -3.91 7.97 7.44
C GLY A 165 -4.84 6.92 8.07
N LYS A 166 -5.27 5.90 7.35
CA LYS A 166 -6.15 4.82 7.85
C LYS A 166 -5.40 3.50 7.97
N VAL A 167 -5.83 2.68 8.91
CA VAL A 167 -5.44 1.26 8.96
C VAL A 167 -6.29 0.52 7.93
N CYS A 168 -5.63 0.14 6.84
CA CYS A 168 -6.29 -0.49 5.70
C CYS A 168 -6.41 -2.01 5.83
N GLY A 169 -5.49 -2.65 6.52
CA GLY A 169 -5.49 -4.11 6.63
C GLY A 169 -5.33 -4.80 5.28
N GLY A 170 -6.03 -5.91 5.13
CA GLY A 170 -5.88 -6.83 4.02
C GLY A 170 -4.73 -7.81 4.26
N THR A 171 -4.87 -9.04 3.76
CA THR A 171 -3.82 -10.05 3.84
C THR A 171 -3.55 -10.64 2.47
N ILE A 172 -2.30 -10.54 2.02
CA ILE A 172 -1.80 -11.12 0.76
C ILE A 172 -0.58 -11.99 1.10
N THR A 173 -0.59 -13.23 0.64
CA THR A 173 0.40 -14.25 1.01
C THR A 173 1.26 -14.70 -0.19
N PHE A 174 1.58 -13.79 -1.09
CA PHE A 174 2.51 -14.00 -2.20
C PHE A 174 3.41 -12.77 -2.37
N GLY A 175 4.50 -12.91 -3.14
CA GLY A 175 5.59 -11.94 -3.23
C GLY A 175 5.19 -10.49 -3.45
N GLY A 176 6.02 -9.56 -2.95
CA GLY A 176 5.91 -8.12 -3.13
C GLY A 176 5.63 -7.31 -1.87
N GLY A 177 5.49 -7.95 -0.69
CA GLY A 177 5.39 -7.26 0.59
C GLY A 177 6.62 -7.48 1.46
N LEU A 178 7.25 -6.41 1.95
CA LEU A 178 8.43 -6.41 2.79
C LEU A 178 8.28 -5.45 3.96
N ALA A 179 8.67 -5.88 5.16
CA ALA A 179 8.72 -4.97 6.29
C ALA A 179 9.91 -4.01 6.17
N LEU A 180 9.73 -2.78 6.67
CA LEU A 180 10.71 -1.71 6.65
C LEU A 180 11.33 -1.58 8.04
N TYR A 181 12.66 -1.43 8.08
CA TYR A 181 13.44 -1.36 9.31
C TYR A 181 14.40 -0.16 9.32
N LYS A 182 14.57 0.45 10.49
CA LYS A 182 15.70 1.30 10.83
C LYS A 182 16.60 0.52 11.79
N GLY A 183 17.71 0.00 11.26
CA GLY A 183 18.53 -0.97 11.99
C GLY A 183 17.72 -2.25 12.25
N GLN A 184 17.44 -2.55 13.50
CA GLN A 184 16.64 -3.71 13.92
C GLN A 184 15.22 -3.36 14.33
N THR A 185 14.84 -2.09 14.30
CA THR A 185 13.48 -1.66 14.66
C THR A 185 12.60 -1.63 13.42
N ARG A 186 11.50 -2.38 13.43
CA ARG A 186 10.49 -2.34 12.39
C ARG A 186 9.75 -1.00 12.46
N VAL A 187 9.73 -0.26 11.34
CA VAL A 187 9.10 1.06 11.24
C VAL A 187 7.84 1.06 10.38
N GLY A 188 7.61 -0.02 9.59
CA GLY A 188 6.43 -0.11 8.74
C GLY A 188 6.49 -1.28 7.77
N GLY A 189 5.72 -1.19 6.69
CA GLY A 189 5.69 -2.15 5.60
C GLY A 189 5.63 -1.47 4.24
N LEU A 190 6.26 -2.09 3.26
CA LEU A 190 6.21 -1.77 1.83
C LEU A 190 5.47 -2.89 1.10
N GLY A 191 4.56 -2.51 0.22
CA GLY A 191 3.90 -3.44 -0.70
C GLY A 191 4.01 -2.93 -2.12
N VAL A 192 4.35 -3.82 -3.05
CA VAL A 192 4.48 -3.56 -4.49
C VAL A 192 3.62 -4.54 -5.26
N SER A 193 2.93 -4.07 -6.29
CA SER A 193 2.08 -4.90 -7.15
C SER A 193 1.93 -4.29 -8.54
N GLY A 194 1.86 -5.13 -9.57
CA GLY A 194 1.67 -4.71 -10.95
C GLY A 194 2.28 -5.66 -11.98
N ASP A 195 2.97 -6.70 -11.53
CA ASP A 195 3.57 -7.73 -12.36
C ASP A 195 3.31 -9.10 -11.73
N THR A 196 4.09 -10.13 -12.08
CA THR A 196 4.06 -11.40 -11.37
C THR A 196 4.48 -11.20 -9.91
N SER A 197 4.00 -12.04 -9.01
CA SER A 197 4.35 -11.92 -7.58
C SER A 197 5.86 -12.02 -7.31
N CYS A 198 6.60 -12.75 -8.15
CA CYS A 198 8.05 -12.85 -8.06
C CYS A 198 8.73 -11.53 -8.45
N THR A 199 8.26 -10.88 -9.51
CA THR A 199 8.76 -9.56 -9.94
C THR A 199 8.34 -8.47 -8.96
N ASP A 200 7.10 -8.51 -8.47
CA ASP A 200 6.64 -7.61 -7.39
C ASP A 200 7.60 -7.66 -6.19
N HIS A 201 8.06 -8.88 -5.82
CA HIS A 201 8.99 -9.07 -4.71
C HIS A 201 10.38 -8.51 -5.03
N GLU A 202 10.92 -8.77 -6.20
CA GLU A 202 12.22 -8.25 -6.65
C GLU A 202 12.23 -6.73 -6.66
N ILE A 203 11.17 -6.08 -7.17
CA ILE A 203 11.03 -4.62 -7.15
C ILE A 203 10.92 -4.10 -5.71
N ALA A 204 10.11 -4.72 -4.86
CA ALA A 204 10.00 -4.32 -3.45
C ALA A 204 11.33 -4.42 -2.70
N LYS A 205 12.12 -5.48 -2.95
CA LYS A 205 13.46 -5.66 -2.38
C LYS A 205 14.40 -4.53 -2.78
N ARG A 206 14.50 -4.23 -4.08
CA ARG A 206 15.32 -3.13 -4.61
C ARG A 206 14.92 -1.77 -4.03
N MET A 207 13.61 -1.50 -3.93
CA MET A 207 13.10 -0.28 -3.31
C MET A 207 13.48 -0.16 -1.84
N ARG A 208 13.32 -1.24 -1.05
CA ARG A 208 13.68 -1.29 0.37
C ARG A 208 15.18 -1.06 0.59
N GLU A 209 16.00 -1.67 -0.22
CA GLU A 209 17.46 -1.50 -0.19
C GLU A 209 17.87 -0.06 -0.54
N ALA A 210 17.32 0.48 -1.64
CA ALA A 210 17.59 1.87 -2.05
C ALA A 210 17.10 2.91 -1.03
N ALA A 211 16.04 2.60 -0.27
CA ALA A 211 15.56 3.44 0.82
C ALA A 211 16.41 3.32 2.11
N GLY A 212 17.36 2.38 2.19
CA GLY A 212 18.12 2.13 3.41
C GLY A 212 17.30 1.55 4.56
N LEU A 213 16.20 0.85 4.25
CA LEU A 213 15.24 0.32 5.23
C LEU A 213 15.21 -1.21 5.28
N ALA A 214 16.29 -1.86 4.82
CA ALA A 214 16.47 -3.30 4.95
C ALA A 214 16.83 -3.70 6.39
N PRO A 215 16.39 -4.88 6.88
CA PRO A 215 16.74 -5.35 8.22
C PRO A 215 18.25 -5.65 8.30
N ALA A 216 18.92 -5.10 9.31
CA ALA A 216 20.36 -5.27 9.50
C ALA A 216 20.68 -6.38 10.51
N GLY A 217 21.50 -7.35 10.11
CA GLY A 217 21.94 -8.44 11.00
C GLY A 217 20.84 -9.41 11.42
N MET A 218 19.76 -9.51 10.64
CA MET A 218 18.63 -10.41 10.85
C MET A 218 18.62 -11.55 9.83
N PRO A 219 17.87 -12.64 10.09
CA PRO A 219 17.57 -13.64 9.07
C PRO A 219 16.97 -13.00 7.81
N SER A 220 17.35 -13.53 6.65
CA SER A 220 16.79 -13.07 5.37
C SER A 220 15.28 -13.33 5.34
N ASP A 221 14.52 -12.36 4.82
CA ASP A 221 13.11 -12.49 4.49
C ASP A 221 12.87 -12.55 2.96
N ASP A 222 13.94 -12.74 2.18
CA ASP A 222 13.86 -12.85 0.72
C ASP A 222 13.02 -14.05 0.30
N ILE A 223 12.49 -14.00 -0.91
CA ILE A 223 11.69 -15.08 -1.51
C ILE A 223 12.54 -16.34 -1.67
N VAL A 224 11.95 -17.49 -1.38
CA VAL A 224 12.58 -18.81 -1.49
C VAL A 224 11.83 -19.61 -2.55
N TYR A 225 12.55 -20.17 -3.50
CA TYR A 225 11.98 -21.04 -4.52
C TYR A 225 12.46 -22.48 -4.31
N ALA A 226 11.56 -23.42 -4.01
CA ALA A 226 11.93 -24.81 -3.75
C ALA A 226 12.75 -25.44 -4.89
N ALA A 227 12.45 -25.07 -6.14
CA ALA A 227 13.16 -25.58 -7.33
C ALA A 227 14.61 -25.12 -7.45
N VAL A 228 14.99 -24.02 -6.78
CA VAL A 228 16.33 -23.41 -6.85
C VAL A 228 17.07 -23.51 -5.51
N ASP A 229 16.37 -23.19 -4.42
CA ASP A 229 16.95 -23.05 -3.08
C ASP A 229 16.78 -24.34 -2.23
N GLY A 230 16.03 -25.31 -2.74
CA GLY A 230 15.67 -26.54 -2.02
C GLY A 230 14.38 -26.41 -1.21
N PRO A 231 13.90 -27.56 -0.65
CA PRO A 231 12.66 -27.62 0.11
C PRO A 231 12.65 -26.65 1.30
N SER A 232 11.55 -25.92 1.49
CA SER A 232 11.38 -24.98 2.59
C SER A 232 9.91 -24.80 2.93
N PRO A 233 9.52 -24.71 4.23
CA PRO A 233 8.17 -24.36 4.62
C PRO A 233 7.81 -22.91 4.23
N PHE A 234 8.78 -22.12 3.83
CA PHE A 234 8.63 -20.74 3.38
C PHE A 234 8.72 -20.61 1.85
N ALA A 235 8.67 -21.73 1.09
CA ALA A 235 8.78 -21.70 -0.34
C ALA A 235 7.61 -20.95 -1.00
N HIS A 236 7.94 -20.27 -2.08
CA HIS A 236 7.01 -19.63 -3.01
C HIS A 236 7.12 -20.34 -4.35
N ALA A 237 6.03 -20.46 -5.08
CA ALA A 237 6.04 -20.92 -6.46
C ALA A 237 6.90 -20.01 -7.33
N MET A 238 7.63 -20.55 -8.31
CA MET A 238 8.23 -19.73 -9.34
C MET A 238 7.14 -19.17 -10.25
N CYS A 239 7.35 -17.96 -10.73
CA CYS A 239 6.43 -17.27 -11.63
C CYS A 239 6.92 -17.38 -13.07
N GLN A 240 6.09 -16.99 -14.02
CA GLN A 240 6.54 -16.81 -15.38
C GLN A 240 7.70 -15.81 -15.44
N ASN A 241 8.80 -16.19 -16.12
CA ASN A 241 9.98 -15.37 -16.32
C ASN A 241 10.56 -14.84 -14.98
N THR A 242 10.83 -15.76 -14.03
CA THR A 242 11.33 -15.44 -12.70
C THR A 242 12.80 -15.03 -12.75
N TYR A 243 13.10 -13.89 -12.11
CA TYR A 243 14.46 -13.38 -11.91
C TYR A 243 14.73 -13.16 -10.41
N ARG A 244 16.01 -13.19 -10.05
CA ARG A 244 16.54 -12.75 -8.75
C ARG A 244 17.89 -12.06 -8.99
N ASP A 245 18.06 -10.86 -8.47
CA ASP A 245 19.28 -10.07 -8.59
C ASP A 245 19.81 -9.97 -10.05
N GLY A 246 18.88 -9.72 -10.99
CA GLY A 246 19.18 -9.56 -12.41
C GLY A 246 19.46 -10.85 -13.18
N LYS A 247 19.36 -12.03 -12.56
CA LYS A 247 19.61 -13.32 -13.18
C LYS A 247 18.32 -14.10 -13.36
N LYS A 248 18.07 -14.62 -14.56
CA LYS A 248 16.95 -15.52 -14.82
C LYS A 248 17.14 -16.83 -14.06
N LEU A 249 16.14 -17.22 -13.27
CA LEU A 249 16.09 -18.50 -12.55
C LEU A 249 15.30 -19.56 -13.31
N GLY A 250 14.23 -19.17 -14.00
CA GLY A 250 13.36 -20.09 -14.73
C GLY A 250 11.97 -19.51 -14.96
N ASP A 251 11.05 -20.44 -15.22
CA ASP A 251 9.64 -20.17 -15.43
C ASP A 251 8.79 -20.83 -14.36
N GLU A 252 7.48 -20.70 -14.46
CA GLU A 252 6.50 -21.10 -13.45
C GLU A 252 6.68 -22.56 -13.02
N THR A 253 6.78 -22.76 -11.71
CA THR A 253 6.84 -24.09 -11.08
C THR A 253 6.04 -24.06 -9.78
N PRO A 254 5.50 -25.22 -9.33
CA PRO A 254 4.92 -25.33 -8.00
C PRO A 254 5.93 -24.92 -6.90
N ALA A 255 5.42 -24.49 -5.74
CA ALA A 255 6.26 -24.22 -4.57
C ALA A 255 6.89 -25.51 -4.02
N ASP A 256 6.10 -26.59 -4.02
CA ASP A 256 6.52 -27.94 -3.62
C ASP A 256 6.51 -28.84 -4.86
N LYS A 257 7.52 -29.69 -4.96
CA LYS A 257 7.45 -30.86 -5.82
C LYS A 257 6.92 -31.99 -4.95
N ASP A 258 5.73 -32.46 -5.26
CA ASP A 258 5.17 -33.70 -4.71
C ASP A 258 6.09 -34.90 -5.00
#